data_8663d01dc5b92de4a51ab662521de330
#
_entry.id   8663d01dc5b92de4a51ab662521de330
#
_cell.length_a   1.000
_cell.length_b   1.000
_cell.length_c   1.000
_cell.angle_alpha   90.00
_cell.angle_beta   90.00
_cell.angle_gamma   90.00
#
_symmetry.space_group_name_H-M   'P 1'
#
loop_
_entity.id
_entity.type
_entity.pdbx_description
1 polymer ?
#
loop_
_entity_poly.entity_id
_entity_poly.type
_entity_poly.pdbx_seq_one_letter_code
_entity_poly.pdbx_strand_id
1 'polypeptide(L)'
;MNQGEYWKVQHRFVEMRSDWLTVIGEHLQDDRGQILEYWRVEKADSVVILPIQSHQIILPPPSYRPGLGKLTFDFPGGRLPPGKSPDVAVSAILQRELGVEATAISQLIALNSEGWPVNSSFSNQKLYGFVAHLEPTPPIKADYLGATYPATSAGVHDLLQSLICLQCRAVLMQWWLELGTSK
;
A
#
# COMPACT_ATOMS: atom_id res chain seq x y z
N MET A 1 -30.99 -3.63 11.88
CA MET A 1 -29.96 -2.63 11.65
C MET A 1 -30.62 -1.28 11.65
N ASN A 2 -30.25 -0.41 12.58
CA ASN A 2 -30.87 0.91 12.73
C ASN A 2 -30.57 1.78 11.49
N GLN A 3 -31.61 2.32 10.86
CA GLN A 3 -31.50 3.23 9.70
C GLN A 3 -30.89 4.62 10.05
N GLY A 4 -30.35 4.81 11.24
CA GLY A 4 -29.86 6.08 11.76
C GLY A 4 -28.34 6.28 11.77
N GLU A 5 -27.55 5.30 11.30
CA GLU A 5 -26.08 5.32 11.46
C GLU A 5 -25.30 5.92 10.27
N TYR A 6 -25.96 6.37 9.22
CA TYR A 6 -25.27 6.88 8.03
C TYR A 6 -25.59 8.35 7.78
N TRP A 7 -24.56 9.13 7.58
CA TRP A 7 -24.71 10.48 7.08
C TRP A 7 -25.33 10.46 5.70
N LYS A 8 -26.19 11.42 5.41
CA LYS A 8 -26.95 11.48 4.15
C LYS A 8 -26.37 12.53 3.24
N VAL A 9 -26.07 12.16 2.00
CA VAL A 9 -25.71 13.11 0.95
C VAL A 9 -26.97 13.94 0.63
N GLN A 10 -26.92 15.24 0.89
CA GLN A 10 -27.99 16.20 0.56
C GLN A 10 -27.78 16.78 -0.83
N HIS A 11 -26.54 17.14 -1.15
CA HIS A 11 -26.20 17.77 -2.41
C HIS A 11 -24.73 17.53 -2.73
N ARG A 12 -24.40 17.19 -3.98
CA ARG A 12 -23.04 17.14 -4.49
C ARG A 12 -22.82 18.35 -5.37
N PHE A 13 -21.94 19.27 -4.96
CA PHE A 13 -21.66 20.52 -5.65
C PHE A 13 -20.37 20.47 -6.48
N VAL A 14 -19.47 19.50 -6.23
CA VAL A 14 -18.27 19.24 -7.04
C VAL A 14 -18.11 17.75 -7.29
N GLU A 15 -17.84 17.40 -8.55
CA GLU A 15 -17.38 16.08 -8.95
C GLU A 15 -16.39 16.24 -10.12
N MET A 16 -15.09 16.11 -9.84
CA MET A 16 -14.02 16.17 -10.84
C MET A 16 -13.38 14.82 -11.00
N ARG A 17 -13.39 14.28 -12.20
CA ARG A 17 -12.83 12.94 -12.51
C ARG A 17 -11.57 13.05 -13.34
N SER A 18 -10.60 12.19 -13.02
CA SER A 18 -9.44 11.90 -13.84
C SER A 18 -9.23 10.38 -13.89
N ASP A 19 -8.25 9.93 -14.67
CA ASP A 19 -7.84 8.51 -14.69
C ASP A 19 -7.24 8.03 -13.35
N TRP A 20 -6.97 9.00 -12.43
CA TRP A 20 -6.26 8.73 -11.19
C TRP A 20 -7.14 8.76 -9.96
N LEU A 21 -8.10 9.65 -9.93
CA LEU A 21 -9.01 9.85 -8.80
C LEU A 21 -10.22 10.68 -9.20
N THR A 22 -11.25 10.63 -8.37
CA THR A 22 -12.37 11.56 -8.40
C THR A 22 -12.33 12.43 -7.15
N VAL A 23 -12.38 13.75 -7.30
CA VAL A 23 -12.56 14.70 -6.19
C VAL A 23 -14.04 14.99 -6.05
N ILE A 24 -14.57 14.88 -4.85
CA ILE A 24 -15.98 15.06 -4.54
C ILE A 24 -16.12 16.11 -3.43
N GLY A 25 -16.95 17.14 -3.69
CA GLY A 25 -17.42 18.10 -2.71
C GLY A 25 -18.93 17.93 -2.54
N GLU A 26 -19.38 17.68 -1.31
CA GLU A 26 -20.79 17.40 -1.02
C GLU A 26 -21.24 17.95 0.33
N HIS A 27 -22.53 18.25 0.43
CA HIS A 27 -23.16 18.54 1.71
C HIS A 27 -23.70 17.23 2.30
N LEU A 28 -23.23 16.89 3.48
CA LEU A 28 -23.66 15.71 4.24
C LEU A 28 -24.50 16.15 5.44
N GLN A 29 -25.60 15.50 5.67
CA GLN A 29 -26.35 15.64 6.92
C GLN A 29 -25.91 14.54 7.88
N ASP A 30 -25.41 14.94 9.06
CA ASP A 30 -25.02 14.03 10.12
C ASP A 30 -26.24 13.45 10.88
N ASP A 31 -25.97 12.61 11.88
CA ASP A 31 -26.96 11.97 12.75
C ASP A 31 -27.73 12.97 13.66
N ARG A 32 -27.21 14.20 13.81
CA ARG A 32 -27.82 15.30 14.56
C ARG A 32 -28.64 16.26 13.70
N GLY A 33 -28.69 15.99 12.38
CA GLY A 33 -29.35 16.82 11.40
C GLY A 33 -28.56 18.04 10.95
N GLN A 34 -27.27 18.16 11.33
CA GLN A 34 -26.42 19.26 10.88
C GLN A 34 -25.98 19.01 9.44
N ILE A 35 -25.95 20.07 8.64
CA ILE A 35 -25.41 20.05 7.28
C ILE A 35 -23.95 20.49 7.33
N LEU A 36 -23.06 19.61 6.83
CA LEU A 36 -21.62 19.80 6.80
C LEU A 36 -21.14 19.82 5.36
N GLU A 37 -20.29 20.78 4.99
CA GLU A 37 -19.53 20.73 3.76
C GLU A 37 -18.41 19.72 3.92
N TYR A 38 -18.33 18.74 3.01
CA TYR A 38 -17.38 17.66 3.09
C TYR A 38 -16.66 17.44 1.76
N TRP A 39 -15.35 17.27 1.83
CA TRP A 39 -14.50 16.97 0.69
C TRP A 39 -13.85 15.62 0.85
N ARG A 40 -13.93 14.79 -0.18
CA ARG A 40 -13.30 13.49 -0.21
C ARG A 40 -12.81 13.13 -1.59
N VAL A 41 -11.96 12.10 -1.66
CA VAL A 41 -11.48 11.54 -2.92
C VAL A 41 -11.87 10.07 -3.05
N GLU A 42 -12.23 9.67 -4.25
CA GLU A 42 -12.37 8.26 -4.63
C GLU A 42 -11.21 7.88 -5.52
N LYS A 43 -10.56 6.78 -5.21
CA LYS A 43 -9.43 6.24 -5.97
C LYS A 43 -9.33 4.73 -5.81
N ALA A 44 -8.61 4.10 -6.74
CA ALA A 44 -8.39 2.66 -6.70
C ALA A 44 -7.61 2.26 -5.43
N ASP A 45 -7.88 1.06 -4.96
CA ASP A 45 -7.12 0.42 -3.90
C ASP A 45 -5.66 0.24 -4.31
N SER A 46 -4.79 0.06 -3.33
CA SER A 46 -3.36 -0.16 -3.53
C SER A 46 -2.89 -1.49 -2.96
N VAL A 47 -1.86 -2.02 -3.59
CA VAL A 47 -1.11 -3.18 -3.14
C VAL A 47 0.31 -2.71 -2.81
N VAL A 48 0.84 -3.11 -1.65
CA VAL A 48 2.23 -2.89 -1.23
C VAL A 48 2.81 -4.23 -0.79
N ILE A 49 4.01 -4.53 -1.26
CA ILE A 49 4.64 -5.83 -1.08
C ILE A 49 5.97 -5.65 -0.37
N LEU A 50 6.18 -6.37 0.73
CA LEU A 50 7.45 -6.52 1.42
C LEU A 50 8.20 -7.71 0.81
N PRO A 51 9.23 -7.52 -0.03
CA PRO A 51 9.99 -8.63 -0.61
C PRO A 51 11.13 -9.03 0.30
N ILE A 52 11.29 -10.35 0.50
CA ILE A 52 12.38 -10.92 1.30
C ILE A 52 13.11 -11.97 0.47
N GLN A 53 14.43 -11.80 0.28
CA GLN A 53 15.31 -12.76 -0.37
C GLN A 53 16.51 -13.05 0.54
N SER A 54 16.80 -14.31 0.81
CA SER A 54 17.97 -14.72 1.63
C SER A 54 18.09 -13.96 2.95
N HIS A 55 16.97 -13.82 3.69
CA HIS A 55 16.86 -13.06 4.95
C HIS A 55 17.16 -11.56 4.82
N GLN A 56 17.09 -10.99 3.63
CA GLN A 56 17.19 -9.55 3.39
C GLN A 56 15.85 -9.00 2.90
N ILE A 57 15.42 -7.89 3.46
CA ILE A 57 14.33 -7.06 2.94
C ILE A 57 14.90 -6.28 1.75
N ILE A 58 14.23 -6.36 0.60
CA ILE A 58 14.69 -5.76 -0.66
C ILE A 58 13.88 -4.52 -0.97
N LEU A 59 14.56 -3.44 -1.35
CA LEU A 59 13.91 -2.23 -1.86
C LEU A 59 14.38 -1.92 -3.29
N PRO A 60 13.46 -1.52 -4.17
CA PRO A 60 13.83 -1.00 -5.48
C PRO A 60 14.56 0.33 -5.35
N PRO A 61 15.20 0.83 -6.42
CA PRO A 61 15.79 2.16 -6.45
C PRO A 61 14.78 3.25 -6.02
N PRO A 62 15.25 4.32 -5.36
CA PRO A 62 14.36 5.38 -4.91
C PRO A 62 13.67 6.05 -6.10
N SER A 63 12.39 6.34 -5.95
CA SER A 63 11.59 6.99 -6.99
C SER A 63 11.13 8.38 -6.54
N TYR A 64 10.97 9.30 -7.52
CA TYR A 64 10.49 10.64 -7.24
C TYR A 64 9.01 10.61 -6.85
N ARG A 65 8.69 11.23 -5.72
CA ARG A 65 7.32 11.35 -5.21
C ARG A 65 6.84 12.80 -5.33
N PRO A 66 6.01 13.11 -6.34
CA PRO A 66 5.55 14.49 -6.58
C PRO A 66 4.90 15.15 -5.36
N GLY A 67 4.11 14.40 -4.58
CA GLY A 67 3.48 14.90 -3.36
C GLY A 67 4.45 15.30 -2.25
N LEU A 68 5.70 14.84 -2.31
CA LEU A 68 6.77 15.16 -1.35
C LEU A 68 7.87 16.02 -1.96
N GLY A 69 7.92 16.15 -3.29
CA GLY A 69 8.95 16.90 -4.01
C GLY A 69 10.37 16.32 -3.89
N LYS A 70 10.50 15.00 -3.61
CA LYS A 70 11.81 14.36 -3.42
C LYS A 70 11.80 12.88 -3.79
N LEU A 71 13.00 12.29 -3.89
CA LEU A 71 13.19 10.85 -4.02
C LEU A 71 12.96 10.17 -2.67
N THR A 72 12.29 9.00 -2.69
CA THR A 72 12.07 8.16 -1.50
C THR A 72 12.26 6.70 -1.80
N PHE A 73 12.70 5.94 -0.80
CA PHE A 73 12.58 4.50 -0.81
C PHE A 73 11.16 4.09 -0.44
N ASP A 74 10.57 3.23 -1.25
CA ASP A 74 9.29 2.61 -0.97
C ASP A 74 9.36 1.11 -1.32
N PHE A 75 8.50 0.31 -0.73
CA PHE A 75 8.33 -1.07 -1.18
C PHE A 75 7.66 -1.11 -2.56
N PRO A 76 7.89 -2.18 -3.33
CA PRO A 76 7.14 -2.41 -4.55
C PRO A 76 5.64 -2.26 -4.32
N GLY A 77 4.97 -1.49 -5.15
CA GLY A 77 3.57 -1.23 -4.97
C GLY A 77 2.88 -0.72 -6.24
N GLY A 78 1.56 -0.72 -6.18
CA GLY A 78 0.79 -0.24 -7.31
C GLY A 78 -0.71 -0.21 -7.04
N ARG A 79 -1.44 0.27 -8.03
CA ARG A 79 -2.90 0.23 -8.00
C ARG A 79 -3.40 -1.19 -8.23
N LEU A 80 -4.47 -1.53 -7.53
CA LEU A 80 -5.25 -2.72 -7.82
C LEU A 80 -6.14 -2.41 -9.04
N PRO A 81 -6.00 -3.14 -10.15
CA PRO A 81 -6.89 -2.99 -11.29
C PRO A 81 -8.33 -3.35 -10.91
N PRO A 82 -9.34 -2.64 -11.46
CA PRO A 82 -10.75 -2.93 -11.19
C PRO A 82 -11.10 -4.40 -11.43
N GLY A 83 -11.80 -5.02 -10.48
CA GLY A 83 -12.28 -6.39 -10.56
C GLY A 83 -11.21 -7.47 -10.47
N LYS A 84 -9.96 -7.11 -10.15
CA LYS A 84 -8.88 -8.08 -9.88
C LYS A 84 -8.72 -8.30 -8.39
N SER A 85 -8.37 -9.53 -8.00
CA SER A 85 -7.98 -9.81 -6.62
C SER A 85 -6.57 -9.26 -6.34
N PRO A 86 -6.27 -8.85 -5.09
CA PRO A 86 -5.00 -8.20 -4.75
C PRO A 86 -3.76 -9.05 -5.03
N ASP A 87 -3.85 -10.36 -4.82
CA ASP A 87 -2.76 -11.32 -5.06
C ASP A 87 -2.34 -11.39 -6.54
N VAL A 88 -3.29 -11.25 -7.46
CA VAL A 88 -2.98 -11.25 -8.91
C VAL A 88 -2.12 -10.05 -9.30
N ALA A 89 -2.25 -8.92 -8.61
CA ALA A 89 -1.44 -7.74 -8.89
C ALA A 89 0.02 -7.89 -8.43
N VAL A 90 0.30 -8.76 -7.44
CA VAL A 90 1.63 -8.91 -6.82
C VAL A 90 2.70 -9.25 -7.84
N SER A 91 2.47 -10.30 -8.66
CA SER A 91 3.48 -10.77 -9.63
C SER A 91 3.84 -9.69 -10.65
N ALA A 92 2.84 -8.98 -11.18
CA ALA A 92 3.07 -7.90 -12.14
C ALA A 92 3.84 -6.72 -11.52
N ILE A 93 3.58 -6.40 -10.25
CA ILE A 93 4.28 -5.35 -9.51
C ILE A 93 5.73 -5.76 -9.27
N LEU A 94 6.00 -6.97 -8.78
CA LEU A 94 7.36 -7.46 -8.51
C LEU A 94 8.18 -7.57 -9.80
N GLN A 95 7.58 -8.00 -10.90
CA GLN A 95 8.26 -8.05 -12.19
C GLN A 95 8.64 -6.65 -12.67
N ARG A 96 7.72 -5.68 -12.57
CA ARG A 96 7.98 -4.31 -13.00
C ARG A 96 9.05 -3.62 -12.15
N GLU A 97 9.03 -3.80 -10.83
CA GLU A 97 9.83 -3.00 -9.90
C GLU A 97 11.11 -3.68 -9.42
N LEU A 98 11.17 -5.02 -9.45
CA LEU A 98 12.34 -5.79 -9.03
C LEU A 98 12.85 -6.76 -10.12
N GLY A 99 12.18 -6.84 -11.27
CA GLY A 99 12.52 -7.81 -12.32
C GLY A 99 12.30 -9.26 -11.89
N VAL A 100 11.45 -9.51 -10.89
CA VAL A 100 11.17 -10.83 -10.32
C VAL A 100 10.03 -11.50 -11.05
N GLU A 101 10.30 -12.68 -11.64
CA GLU A 101 9.28 -13.51 -12.28
C GLU A 101 8.38 -14.19 -11.24
N ALA A 102 7.13 -14.48 -11.60
CA ALA A 102 6.18 -15.14 -10.70
C ALA A 102 6.70 -16.49 -10.15
N THR A 103 7.48 -17.22 -10.93
CA THR A 103 8.10 -18.50 -10.56
C THR A 103 9.19 -18.38 -9.51
N ALA A 104 9.71 -17.17 -9.29
CA ALA A 104 10.71 -16.89 -8.25
C ALA A 104 10.09 -16.47 -6.91
N ILE A 105 8.76 -16.45 -6.80
CA ILE A 105 8.05 -16.24 -5.55
C ILE A 105 7.83 -17.61 -4.89
N SER A 106 8.61 -17.92 -3.86
CA SER A 106 8.49 -19.19 -3.13
C SER A 106 7.29 -19.22 -2.19
N GLN A 107 6.94 -18.07 -1.62
CA GLN A 107 5.78 -17.94 -0.73
C GLN A 107 5.23 -16.52 -0.80
N LEU A 108 3.90 -16.42 -0.86
CA LEU A 108 3.17 -15.17 -0.77
C LEU A 108 2.24 -15.19 0.44
N ILE A 109 2.37 -14.22 1.34
CA ILE A 109 1.57 -14.10 2.56
C ILE A 109 0.80 -12.79 2.49
N ALA A 110 -0.52 -12.85 2.57
CA ALA A 110 -1.36 -11.67 2.73
C ALA A 110 -1.35 -11.23 4.20
N LEU A 111 -1.11 -9.95 4.46
CA LEU A 111 -1.16 -9.36 5.80
C LEU A 111 -2.57 -8.88 6.18
N ASN A 112 -3.46 -8.81 5.23
CA ASN A 112 -4.89 -8.54 5.45
C ASN A 112 -5.73 -9.13 4.31
N SER A 113 -7.00 -9.42 4.58
CA SER A 113 -7.95 -9.99 3.60
C SER A 113 -8.91 -8.94 3.03
N GLU A 114 -9.25 -7.91 3.81
CA GLU A 114 -10.28 -6.92 3.45
C GLU A 114 -9.70 -5.55 3.04
N GLY A 115 -8.37 -5.41 3.14
CA GLY A 115 -7.66 -4.16 2.96
C GLY A 115 -7.84 -3.20 4.14
N TRP A 116 -6.77 -2.46 4.47
CA TRP A 116 -6.83 -1.42 5.50
C TRP A 116 -7.26 -0.09 4.89
N PRO A 117 -8.25 0.64 5.47
CA PRO A 117 -8.55 2.00 5.04
C PRO A 117 -7.31 2.90 5.19
N VAL A 118 -6.91 3.56 4.09
CA VAL A 118 -5.70 4.40 4.09
C VAL A 118 -5.94 5.72 4.82
N ASN A 119 -7.10 6.31 4.58
CA ASN A 119 -7.54 7.54 5.25
C ASN A 119 -9.07 7.57 5.24
N SER A 120 -9.68 7.00 6.29
CA SER A 120 -11.12 6.77 6.38
C SER A 120 -11.98 8.04 6.38
N SER A 121 -11.41 9.19 6.73
CA SER A 121 -12.12 10.47 6.70
C SER A 121 -12.06 11.18 5.35
N PHE A 122 -11.16 10.77 4.46
CA PHE A 122 -10.89 11.51 3.23
C PHE A 122 -10.97 10.66 1.96
N SER A 123 -10.79 9.34 2.05
CA SER A 123 -10.69 8.47 0.88
C SER A 123 -11.34 7.10 1.12
N ASN A 124 -11.94 6.56 0.07
CA ASN A 124 -12.40 5.17 0.02
C ASN A 124 -11.27 4.15 -0.13
N GLN A 125 -10.03 4.60 -0.44
CA GLN A 125 -8.90 3.73 -0.77
C GLN A 125 -8.57 2.77 0.35
N LYS A 126 -8.37 1.50 0.00
CA LYS A 126 -7.82 0.46 0.85
C LYS A 126 -6.40 0.10 0.44
N LEU A 127 -5.63 -0.38 1.41
CA LEU A 127 -4.28 -0.93 1.24
C LEU A 127 -4.31 -2.44 1.48
N TYR A 128 -3.86 -3.20 0.50
CA TYR A 128 -3.57 -4.63 0.63
C TYR A 128 -2.06 -4.82 0.80
N GLY A 129 -1.68 -5.36 1.95
CA GLY A 129 -0.28 -5.64 2.30
C GLY A 129 0.06 -7.11 2.04
N PHE A 130 1.23 -7.34 1.46
CA PHE A 130 1.77 -8.68 1.23
C PHE A 130 3.22 -8.80 1.68
N VAL A 131 3.63 -10.01 2.07
CA VAL A 131 5.03 -10.42 2.16
C VAL A 131 5.29 -11.42 1.05
N ALA A 132 6.31 -11.17 0.25
CA ALA A 132 6.76 -12.09 -0.79
C ALA A 132 8.14 -12.65 -0.43
N HIS A 133 8.21 -13.94 -0.10
CA HIS A 133 9.48 -14.65 0.00
C HIS A 133 9.91 -15.04 -1.41
N LEU A 134 11.13 -14.66 -1.75
CA LEU A 134 11.71 -14.91 -3.07
C LEU A 134 12.73 -16.04 -3.00
N GLU A 135 12.81 -16.83 -4.07
CA GLU A 135 13.86 -17.82 -4.22
C GLU A 135 15.26 -17.18 -4.11
N PRO A 136 16.24 -17.83 -3.45
CA PRO A 136 17.58 -17.27 -3.29
C PRO A 136 18.29 -17.01 -4.62
N THR A 137 17.89 -17.73 -5.67
CA THR A 137 18.50 -17.64 -7.00
C THR A 137 17.42 -17.58 -8.10
N PRO A 138 17.59 -16.73 -9.12
CA PRO A 138 18.71 -15.77 -9.28
C PRO A 138 18.60 -14.58 -8.31
N PRO A 139 19.71 -13.92 -7.97
CA PRO A 139 19.68 -12.70 -7.18
C PRO A 139 19.03 -11.56 -7.98
N ILE A 140 18.47 -10.58 -7.27
CA ILE A 140 17.92 -9.35 -7.88
C ILE A 140 19.03 -8.65 -8.67
N LYS A 141 18.76 -8.29 -9.93
CA LYS A 141 19.72 -7.57 -10.79
C LYS A 141 20.00 -6.17 -10.21
N ALA A 142 21.24 -5.70 -10.36
CA ALA A 142 21.68 -4.42 -9.82
C ALA A 142 20.81 -3.22 -10.22
N ASP A 143 20.29 -3.21 -11.45
CA ASP A 143 19.42 -2.13 -11.95
C ASP A 143 18.08 -2.03 -11.22
N TYR A 144 17.65 -3.12 -10.58
CA TYR A 144 16.41 -3.19 -9.80
C TYR A 144 16.63 -3.14 -8.28
N LEU A 145 17.91 -3.11 -7.84
CA LEU A 145 18.27 -3.14 -6.43
C LEU A 145 18.63 -1.74 -5.95
N GLY A 146 17.82 -1.16 -5.08
CA GLY A 146 18.10 0.13 -4.46
C GLY A 146 18.79 0.01 -3.11
N ALA A 147 18.24 -0.82 -2.23
CA ALA A 147 18.79 -1.06 -0.90
C ALA A 147 18.36 -2.43 -0.36
N THR A 148 19.14 -2.94 0.61
CA THR A 148 18.78 -4.14 1.37
C THR A 148 18.95 -3.89 2.87
N TYR A 149 18.09 -4.52 3.66
CA TYR A 149 18.16 -4.48 5.12
C TYR A 149 17.99 -5.89 5.67
N PRO A 150 18.76 -6.31 6.67
CA PRO A 150 18.53 -7.61 7.32
C PRO A 150 17.10 -7.73 7.84
N ALA A 151 16.47 -8.89 7.65
CA ALA A 151 15.16 -9.21 8.20
C ALA A 151 15.25 -9.53 9.70
N THR A 152 15.83 -8.62 10.48
CA THR A 152 16.10 -8.70 11.93
C THR A 152 15.59 -7.44 12.62
N SER A 153 15.51 -7.46 13.96
CA SER A 153 15.09 -6.28 14.74
C SER A 153 15.93 -5.03 14.41
N ALA A 154 17.25 -5.17 14.32
CA ALA A 154 18.15 -4.07 13.96
C ALA A 154 17.88 -3.56 12.53
N GLY A 155 17.78 -4.46 11.56
CA GLY A 155 17.53 -4.07 10.17
C GLY A 155 16.15 -3.44 9.95
N VAL A 156 15.12 -3.90 10.67
CA VAL A 156 13.79 -3.26 10.66
C VAL A 156 13.86 -1.86 11.27
N HIS A 157 14.58 -1.70 12.39
CA HIS A 157 14.78 -0.39 13.01
C HIS A 157 15.48 0.58 12.04
N ASP A 158 16.57 0.14 11.40
CA ASP A 158 17.34 0.95 10.46
C ASP A 158 16.51 1.33 9.23
N LEU A 159 15.74 0.38 8.68
CA LEU A 159 14.84 0.63 7.58
C LEU A 159 13.78 1.68 7.93
N LEU A 160 13.20 1.62 9.13
CA LEU A 160 12.21 2.60 9.60
C LEU A 160 12.74 4.03 9.66
N GLN A 161 14.07 4.26 9.76
CA GLN A 161 14.66 5.61 9.72
C GLN A 161 14.61 6.22 8.31
N SER A 162 14.67 5.40 7.27
CA SER A 162 14.69 5.83 5.87
C SER A 162 13.32 5.72 5.18
N LEU A 163 12.45 4.82 5.66
CA LEU A 163 11.15 4.54 5.07
C LEU A 163 10.10 5.56 5.55
N ILE A 164 9.81 6.56 4.73
CA ILE A 164 8.89 7.66 5.10
C ILE A 164 7.43 7.42 4.70
N CYS A 165 7.18 6.54 3.73
CA CYS A 165 5.83 6.19 3.28
C CYS A 165 5.05 5.45 4.37
N LEU A 166 3.94 6.03 4.84
CA LEU A 166 3.12 5.44 5.90
C LEU A 166 2.59 4.05 5.51
N GLN A 167 2.20 3.85 4.26
CA GLN A 167 1.70 2.55 3.78
C GLN A 167 2.79 1.47 3.84
N CYS A 168 4.01 1.81 3.41
CA CYS A 168 5.16 0.90 3.52
C CYS A 168 5.53 0.61 4.97
N ARG A 169 5.49 1.62 5.84
CA ARG A 169 5.71 1.44 7.29
C ARG A 169 4.68 0.52 7.91
N ALA A 170 3.40 0.67 7.55
CA ALA A 170 2.32 -0.19 8.05
C ALA A 170 2.55 -1.66 7.67
N VAL A 171 2.90 -1.93 6.39
CA VAL A 171 3.22 -3.29 5.92
C VAL A 171 4.43 -3.87 6.65
N LEU A 172 5.52 -3.08 6.82
CA LEU A 172 6.72 -3.51 7.53
C LEU A 172 6.43 -3.84 9.00
N MET A 173 5.72 -2.95 9.69
CA MET A 173 5.41 -3.12 11.10
C MET A 173 4.45 -4.29 11.34
N GLN A 174 3.42 -4.45 10.49
CA GLN A 174 2.48 -5.56 10.58
C GLN A 174 3.21 -6.90 10.41
N TRP A 175 4.02 -7.01 9.35
CA TRP A 175 4.85 -8.20 9.15
C TRP A 175 5.74 -8.49 10.36
N TRP A 176 6.43 -7.46 10.88
CA TRP A 176 7.35 -7.64 12.01
C TRP A 176 6.64 -8.14 13.27
N LEU A 177 5.47 -7.58 13.59
CA LEU A 177 4.70 -7.95 14.77
C LEU A 177 4.12 -9.37 14.69
N GLU A 178 3.69 -9.80 13.51
CA GLU A 178 3.03 -11.10 13.35
C GLU A 178 4.00 -12.24 13.03
N LEU A 179 5.01 -11.98 12.21
CA LEU A 179 5.85 -13.02 11.61
C LEU A 179 7.34 -12.85 11.90
N GLY A 180 7.80 -11.64 12.21
CA GLY A 180 9.21 -11.30 12.34
C GLY A 180 9.83 -11.71 13.68
N THR A 181 9.03 -11.89 14.73
CA THR A 181 9.50 -12.22 16.08
C THR A 181 9.67 -13.72 16.33
N SER A 182 9.31 -14.56 15.37
CA SER A 182 9.30 -16.03 15.51
C SER A 182 10.63 -16.71 15.14
N LYS A 183 11.75 -15.96 15.09
CA LYS A 183 13.08 -16.53 14.79
C LYS A 183 14.12 -16.06 15.79
#